data_5f6fe9eed788948e75a2f025fc177a21
#
_entry.id   5f6fe9eed788948e75a2f025fc177a21
#
_cell.length_a   1.000
_cell.length_b   1.000
_cell.length_c   1.000
_cell.angle_alpha   90.00
_cell.angle_beta   90.00
_cell.angle_gamma   90.00
#
_symmetry.space_group_name_H-M   'P 1'
#
loop_
_entity.id
_entity.type
_entity.pdbx_description
1 polymer ?
#
loop_
_entity_poly.entity_id
_entity_poly.type
_entity_poly.pdbx_seq_one_letter_code
_entity_poly.pdbx_strand_id
1 'polypeptide(L)'
;VFQLAALALLLSVGLGLNDRAEINASRRTEPVGQAPDVMMSDFRADNMLRALYFLEGTDPSATVAVLPEGIMLNYLARRQSPTRYINFMPPEFSLYGSDAIVEAFRNNPPDYMLFVHKRTGLYGFPFFGKDYGQNLYQWATDNYQLARQIGETPFNEATRFGITILERRDKQGTRP
;
A
#
# COMPACT_ATOMS: atom_id res chain seq x y z
N VAL A 1 9.85 -47.11 -3.75
CA VAL A 1 10.09 -46.15 -4.86
C VAL A 1 9.23 -44.89 -4.71
N PHE A 2 7.92 -45.05 -4.47
CA PHE A 2 7.00 -43.89 -4.34
C PHE A 2 7.33 -42.98 -3.15
N GLN A 3 7.66 -43.56 -2.00
CA GLN A 3 8.04 -42.79 -0.79
C GLN A 3 9.34 -42.00 -0.97
N LEU A 4 10.32 -42.54 -1.67
CA LEU A 4 11.58 -41.84 -1.97
C LEU A 4 11.35 -40.67 -2.94
N ALA A 5 10.50 -40.86 -3.95
CA ALA A 5 10.13 -39.78 -4.88
C ALA A 5 9.38 -38.66 -4.18
N ALA A 6 8.44 -38.99 -3.29
CA ALA A 6 7.70 -37.98 -2.50
C ALA A 6 8.65 -37.23 -1.56
N LEU A 7 9.59 -37.91 -0.89
CA LEU A 7 10.58 -37.27 -0.03
C LEU A 7 11.51 -36.35 -0.82
N ALA A 8 11.98 -36.76 -2.00
CA ALA A 8 12.82 -35.96 -2.87
C ALA A 8 12.08 -34.71 -3.35
N LEU A 9 10.78 -34.80 -3.68
CA LEU A 9 9.94 -33.67 -4.05
C LEU A 9 9.78 -32.68 -2.89
N LEU A 10 9.48 -33.18 -1.69
CA LEU A 10 9.35 -32.31 -0.50
C LEU A 10 10.68 -31.62 -0.16
N LEU A 11 11.80 -32.29 -0.27
CA LEU A 11 13.12 -31.69 -0.06
C LEU A 11 13.44 -30.64 -1.11
N SER A 12 13.13 -30.89 -2.41
CA SER A 12 13.37 -29.91 -3.47
C SER A 12 12.51 -28.65 -3.32
N VAL A 13 11.25 -28.80 -2.90
CA VAL A 13 10.36 -27.66 -2.59
C VAL A 13 10.89 -26.91 -1.38
N GLY A 14 11.29 -27.62 -0.31
CA GLY A 14 11.84 -27.01 0.90
C GLY A 14 13.09 -26.18 0.62
N LEU A 15 14.04 -26.73 -0.13
CA LEU A 15 15.26 -26.03 -0.54
C LEU A 15 14.94 -24.80 -1.41
N GLY A 16 14.07 -24.93 -2.40
CA GLY A 16 13.68 -23.81 -3.26
C GLY A 16 12.95 -22.69 -2.50
N LEU A 17 12.20 -23.00 -1.46
CA LEU A 17 11.58 -22.00 -0.58
C LEU A 17 12.62 -21.29 0.28
N ASN A 18 13.61 -22.04 0.81
CA ASN A 18 14.70 -21.45 1.60
C ASN A 18 15.54 -20.49 0.77
N ASP A 19 15.94 -20.87 -0.45
CA ASP A 19 16.70 -20.00 -1.36
C ASP A 19 15.94 -18.71 -1.68
N ARG A 20 14.63 -18.79 -1.91
CA ARG A 20 13.79 -17.59 -2.12
C ARG A 20 13.69 -16.71 -0.88
N ALA A 21 13.60 -17.30 0.30
CA ALA A 21 13.58 -16.57 1.56
C ALA A 21 14.89 -15.82 1.79
N GLU A 22 16.04 -16.46 1.56
CA GLU A 22 17.36 -15.84 1.67
C GLU A 22 17.56 -14.71 0.65
N ILE A 23 17.18 -14.91 -0.62
CA ILE A 23 17.24 -13.88 -1.66
C ILE A 23 16.35 -12.68 -1.28
N ASN A 24 15.15 -12.91 -0.76
CA ASN A 24 14.27 -11.84 -0.32
C ASN A 24 14.81 -11.11 0.91
N ALA A 25 15.39 -11.83 1.87
CA ALA A 25 16.02 -11.25 3.05
C ALA A 25 17.23 -10.39 2.68
N SER A 26 18.10 -10.88 1.79
CA SER A 26 19.29 -10.15 1.34
C SER A 26 19.00 -8.85 0.59
N ARG A 27 17.80 -8.71 0.01
CA ARG A 27 17.35 -7.49 -0.67
C ARG A 27 16.74 -6.44 0.25
N ARG A 28 16.40 -6.82 1.49
CA ARG A 28 15.75 -5.95 2.47
C ARG A 28 16.74 -5.52 3.53
N THR A 29 17.55 -4.54 3.21
CA THR A 29 18.68 -4.08 4.04
C THR A 29 18.42 -2.75 4.73
N GLU A 30 17.40 -2.01 4.30
CA GLU A 30 17.12 -0.66 4.77
C GLU A 30 16.03 -0.65 5.83
N PRO A 31 16.26 -0.13 7.03
CA PRO A 31 15.24 -0.03 8.07
C PRO A 31 14.22 1.07 7.75
N VAL A 32 12.94 0.79 8.01
CA VAL A 32 11.84 1.76 7.92
C VAL A 32 11.08 1.73 9.24
N GLY A 33 10.84 2.89 9.85
CA GLY A 33 10.24 3.04 11.17
C GLY A 33 11.29 3.26 12.26
N GLN A 34 10.83 3.28 13.51
CA GLN A 34 11.65 3.48 14.70
C GLN A 34 11.45 2.33 15.68
N ALA A 35 12.50 2.01 16.46
CA ALA A 35 12.39 0.96 17.49
C ALA A 35 11.25 1.27 18.46
N PRO A 36 10.48 0.24 18.91
CA PRO A 36 10.66 -1.19 18.60
C PRO A 36 10.05 -1.64 17.27
N ASP A 37 9.37 -0.76 16.53
CA ASP A 37 8.60 -1.10 15.32
C ASP A 37 9.42 -0.76 14.07
N VAL A 38 10.31 -1.64 13.69
CA VAL A 38 11.15 -1.50 12.50
C VAL A 38 10.81 -2.58 11.48
N MET A 39 10.56 -2.17 10.25
CA MET A 39 10.41 -3.03 9.09
C MET A 39 11.65 -2.94 8.20
N MET A 40 12.16 -4.07 7.74
CA MET A 40 13.23 -4.08 6.75
C MET A 40 12.66 -3.96 5.34
N SER A 41 13.18 -3.01 4.56
CA SER A 41 12.77 -2.72 3.20
C SER A 41 13.96 -2.74 2.24
N ASP A 42 13.66 -2.61 0.95
CA ASP A 42 14.63 -2.51 -0.15
C ASP A 42 14.77 -1.03 -0.60
N PHE A 43 15.10 -0.82 -1.87
CA PHE A 43 15.21 0.50 -2.49
C PHE A 43 14.00 1.44 -2.30
N ARG A 44 12.87 0.95 -1.78
CA ARG A 44 11.66 1.74 -1.50
C ARG A 44 11.73 2.44 -0.14
N ALA A 45 12.69 2.08 0.70
CA ALA A 45 12.79 2.55 2.09
C ALA A 45 12.78 4.08 2.19
N ASP A 46 13.58 4.79 1.40
CA ASP A 46 13.64 6.26 1.42
C ASP A 46 12.26 6.90 1.16
N ASN A 47 11.52 6.40 0.16
CA ASN A 47 10.19 6.93 -0.13
C ASN A 47 9.19 6.62 0.99
N MET A 48 9.29 5.46 1.63
CA MET A 48 8.46 5.10 2.79
C MET A 48 8.78 6.00 4.00
N LEU A 49 10.07 6.24 4.30
CA LEU A 49 10.49 7.14 5.37
C LEU A 49 10.00 8.58 5.15
N ARG A 50 10.08 9.07 3.92
CA ARG A 50 9.53 10.40 3.57
C ARG A 50 8.02 10.48 3.75
N ALA A 51 7.29 9.40 3.45
CA ALA A 51 5.84 9.35 3.68
C ALA A 51 5.52 9.33 5.18
N LEU A 52 6.27 8.57 5.98
CA LEU A 52 6.14 8.57 7.44
C LEU A 52 6.44 9.95 8.02
N TYR A 53 7.53 10.58 7.61
CA TYR A 53 7.89 11.95 8.04
C TYR A 53 6.81 12.98 7.70
N PHE A 54 6.20 12.87 6.50
CA PHE A 54 5.06 13.73 6.15
C PHE A 54 3.88 13.52 7.11
N LEU A 55 3.55 12.27 7.41
CA LEU A 55 2.44 11.95 8.32
C LEU A 55 2.71 12.37 9.77
N GLU A 56 3.95 12.32 10.23
CA GLU A 56 4.36 12.82 11.55
C GLU A 56 4.07 14.32 11.70
N GLY A 57 4.24 15.10 10.63
CA GLY A 57 3.91 16.53 10.59
C GLY A 57 2.43 16.88 10.50
N THR A 58 1.53 15.88 10.44
CA THR A 58 0.07 16.09 10.39
C THR A 58 -0.56 15.90 11.77
N ASP A 59 -1.85 16.27 11.90
CA ASP A 59 -2.62 16.04 13.12
C ASP A 59 -2.51 14.55 13.54
N PRO A 60 -2.11 14.24 14.78
CA PRO A 60 -2.02 12.85 15.27
C PRO A 60 -3.33 12.05 15.18
N SER A 61 -4.48 12.73 15.20
CA SER A 61 -5.80 12.10 15.03
C SER A 61 -6.21 11.89 13.58
N ALA A 62 -5.44 12.42 12.61
CA ALA A 62 -5.77 12.31 11.19
C ALA A 62 -5.84 10.85 10.73
N THR A 63 -6.90 10.54 10.01
CA THR A 63 -7.14 9.22 9.43
C THR A 63 -6.46 9.09 8.07
N VAL A 64 -5.94 7.90 7.78
CA VAL A 64 -5.18 7.64 6.56
C VAL A 64 -5.65 6.36 5.88
N ALA A 65 -5.90 6.42 4.58
CA ALA A 65 -6.09 5.23 3.76
C ALA A 65 -4.89 5.04 2.83
N VAL A 66 -4.36 3.83 2.74
CA VAL A 66 -3.22 3.49 1.86
C VAL A 66 -3.68 2.50 0.79
N LEU A 67 -3.52 2.86 -0.48
CA LEU A 67 -4.03 2.13 -1.64
C LEU A 67 -2.91 1.85 -2.66
N PRO A 68 -2.94 0.69 -3.34
CA PRO A 68 -3.82 -0.45 -3.10
C PRO A 68 -3.34 -1.33 -1.94
N GLU A 69 -2.09 -1.24 -1.53
CA GLU A 69 -1.46 -2.00 -0.45
C GLU A 69 -0.47 -1.12 0.31
N GLY A 70 -0.42 -1.23 1.62
CA GLY A 70 0.55 -0.45 2.41
C GLY A 70 0.13 -0.17 3.85
N ILE A 71 -0.72 -1.04 4.44
CA ILE A 71 -1.18 -0.91 5.83
C ILE A 71 -0.02 -0.73 6.85
N MET A 72 1.20 -1.16 6.49
CA MET A 72 2.39 -0.93 7.30
C MET A 72 2.68 0.57 7.51
N LEU A 73 2.35 1.44 6.55
CA LEU A 73 2.48 2.88 6.72
C LEU A 73 1.50 3.41 7.78
N ASN A 74 0.25 2.89 7.82
CA ASN A 74 -0.69 3.18 8.88
C ASN A 74 -0.14 2.77 10.25
N TYR A 75 0.39 1.55 10.35
CA TYR A 75 0.93 1.00 11.58
C TYR A 75 2.13 1.80 12.10
N LEU A 76 3.11 2.05 11.24
CA LEU A 76 4.32 2.78 11.60
C LEU A 76 4.05 4.27 11.93
N ALA A 77 3.12 4.92 11.20
CA ALA A 77 2.71 6.30 11.44
C ALA A 77 1.68 6.43 12.59
N ARG A 78 1.20 5.32 13.17
CA ARG A 78 0.11 5.31 14.17
C ARG A 78 -1.14 6.03 13.68
N ARG A 79 -1.52 5.81 12.41
CA ARG A 79 -2.72 6.38 11.81
C ARG A 79 -3.78 5.32 11.56
N GLN A 80 -5.01 5.61 11.96
CA GLN A 80 -6.14 4.70 11.74
C GLN A 80 -6.63 4.78 10.31
N SER A 81 -7.04 3.63 9.76
CA SER A 81 -7.86 3.60 8.55
C SER A 81 -9.31 3.93 8.93
N PRO A 82 -10.03 4.80 8.18
CA PRO A 82 -11.39 5.18 8.52
C PRO A 82 -12.41 4.10 8.17
N THR A 83 -12.03 3.09 7.41
CA THR A 83 -12.91 2.01 6.97
C THR A 83 -12.40 0.64 7.44
N ARG A 84 -13.26 -0.37 7.38
CA ARG A 84 -12.88 -1.75 7.64
C ARG A 84 -11.97 -2.36 6.56
N TYR A 85 -11.92 -1.72 5.40
CA TYR A 85 -11.08 -2.17 4.28
C TYR A 85 -9.68 -1.61 4.46
N ILE A 86 -8.69 -2.49 4.46
CA ILE A 86 -7.28 -2.16 4.70
C ILE A 86 -6.36 -2.61 3.56
N ASN A 87 -6.93 -3.33 2.60
CA ASN A 87 -6.26 -3.83 1.40
C ASN A 87 -7.19 -3.64 0.21
N PHE A 88 -6.67 -3.16 -0.92
CA PHE A 88 -7.43 -2.76 -2.11
C PHE A 88 -6.84 -3.39 -3.37
N MET A 89 -6.47 -4.66 -3.25
CA MET A 89 -5.99 -5.47 -4.34
C MET A 89 -7.16 -6.05 -5.15
N PRO A 90 -6.96 -6.57 -6.37
CA PRO A 90 -8.05 -7.11 -7.18
C PRO A 90 -8.96 -8.14 -6.48
N PRO A 91 -8.44 -9.07 -5.65
CA PRO A 91 -9.32 -10.01 -4.94
C PRO A 91 -10.33 -9.34 -4.00
N GLU A 92 -9.96 -8.26 -3.31
CA GLU A 92 -10.85 -7.55 -2.40
C GLU A 92 -12.00 -6.86 -3.14
N PHE A 93 -11.71 -6.29 -4.33
CA PHE A 93 -12.79 -5.73 -5.18
C PHE A 93 -13.74 -6.80 -5.68
N SER A 94 -13.24 -8.00 -5.98
CA SER A 94 -14.09 -9.15 -6.36
C SER A 94 -14.93 -9.66 -5.19
N LEU A 95 -14.36 -9.66 -3.99
CA LEU A 95 -15.01 -10.20 -2.78
C LEU A 95 -16.07 -9.25 -2.22
N TYR A 96 -15.74 -7.95 -2.12
CA TYR A 96 -16.60 -6.97 -1.45
C TYR A 96 -17.45 -6.13 -2.40
N GLY A 97 -17.06 -6.07 -3.67
CA GLY A 97 -17.66 -5.19 -4.68
C GLY A 97 -17.14 -3.75 -4.60
N SER A 98 -16.96 -3.15 -5.78
CA SER A 98 -16.42 -1.79 -5.91
C SER A 98 -17.29 -0.75 -5.21
N ASP A 99 -18.62 -0.86 -5.36
CA ASP A 99 -19.56 0.12 -4.82
C ASP A 99 -19.60 0.12 -3.29
N ALA A 100 -19.52 -1.06 -2.65
CA ALA A 100 -19.49 -1.16 -1.20
C ALA A 100 -18.21 -0.54 -0.62
N ILE A 101 -17.07 -0.70 -1.30
CA ILE A 101 -15.80 -0.09 -0.91
C ILE A 101 -15.90 1.44 -1.04
N VAL A 102 -16.36 1.96 -2.17
CA VAL A 102 -16.53 3.41 -2.40
C VAL A 102 -17.49 4.03 -1.39
N GLU A 103 -18.62 3.37 -1.11
CA GLU A 103 -19.60 3.85 -0.14
C GLU A 103 -19.05 3.92 1.28
N ALA A 104 -18.19 2.98 1.68
CA ALA A 104 -17.52 3.05 2.97
C ALA A 104 -16.61 4.28 3.08
N PHE A 105 -15.95 4.67 1.99
CA PHE A 105 -15.15 5.91 1.96
C PHE A 105 -15.99 7.17 1.89
N ARG A 106 -17.14 7.15 1.24
CA ARG A 106 -18.09 8.28 1.25
C ARG A 106 -18.63 8.54 2.65
N ASN A 107 -18.95 7.47 3.39
CA ASN A 107 -19.48 7.57 4.75
C ASN A 107 -18.41 7.95 5.79
N ASN A 108 -17.16 7.53 5.57
CA ASN A 108 -16.03 7.80 6.45
C ASN A 108 -14.80 8.21 5.62
N PRO A 109 -14.78 9.43 5.08
CA PRO A 109 -13.70 9.88 4.22
C PRO A 109 -12.41 10.09 5.05
N PRO A 110 -11.28 9.49 4.64
CA PRO A 110 -9.99 9.72 5.30
C PRO A 110 -9.52 11.16 5.16
N ASP A 111 -8.70 11.61 6.08
CA ASP A 111 -8.07 12.92 5.98
C ASP A 111 -7.00 12.94 4.90
N TYR A 112 -6.28 11.82 4.76
CA TYR A 112 -5.27 11.61 3.72
C TYR A 112 -5.46 10.27 3.01
N MET A 113 -5.20 10.26 1.70
CA MET A 113 -5.10 9.04 0.91
C MET A 113 -3.69 8.92 0.33
N LEU A 114 -3.04 7.79 0.52
CA LEU A 114 -1.74 7.48 -0.04
C LEU A 114 -1.88 6.49 -1.19
N PHE A 115 -1.55 6.93 -2.40
CA PHE A 115 -1.43 6.04 -3.54
C PHE A 115 0.00 5.52 -3.63
N VAL A 116 0.20 4.26 -3.29
CA VAL A 116 1.50 3.59 -3.27
C VAL A 116 1.66 2.75 -4.53
N HIS A 117 2.73 2.96 -5.29
CA HIS A 117 2.96 2.17 -6.50
C HIS A 117 3.05 0.68 -6.18
N LYS A 118 2.18 -0.10 -6.82
CA LYS A 118 2.16 -1.56 -6.74
C LYS A 118 1.71 -2.14 -8.08
N ARG A 119 2.49 -3.07 -8.61
CA ARG A 119 2.07 -3.87 -9.76
C ARG A 119 1.31 -5.09 -9.27
N THR A 120 0.12 -5.28 -9.82
CA THR A 120 -0.80 -6.37 -9.47
C THR A 120 -1.07 -7.30 -10.65
N GLY A 121 -0.18 -7.29 -11.65
CA GLY A 121 -0.30 -8.06 -12.88
C GLY A 121 -0.45 -9.57 -12.69
N LEU A 122 0.00 -10.11 -11.55
CA LEU A 122 -0.22 -11.53 -11.22
C LEU A 122 -1.72 -11.90 -11.08
N TYR A 123 -2.58 -10.89 -10.86
CA TYR A 123 -4.05 -11.06 -10.83
C TYR A 123 -4.70 -10.75 -12.18
N GLY A 124 -3.93 -10.46 -13.24
CA GLY A 124 -4.45 -10.06 -14.54
C GLY A 124 -4.79 -8.57 -14.69
N PHE A 125 -4.65 -7.78 -13.61
CA PHE A 125 -4.97 -6.36 -13.54
C PHE A 125 -3.75 -5.58 -13.02
N PRO A 126 -2.89 -5.04 -13.89
CA PRO A 126 -1.60 -4.46 -13.51
C PRO A 126 -1.68 -3.28 -12.52
N PHE A 127 -2.64 -2.36 -12.68
CA PHE A 127 -2.64 -1.10 -11.93
C PHE A 127 -4.00 -0.70 -11.38
N PHE A 128 -3.99 -0.30 -10.12
CA PHE A 128 -5.11 0.34 -9.44
C PHE A 128 -5.49 1.66 -10.14
N GLY A 129 -6.79 1.93 -10.24
CA GLY A 129 -7.34 3.13 -10.87
C GLY A 129 -7.35 3.08 -12.40
N LYS A 130 -6.64 2.12 -13.02
CA LYS A 130 -6.59 1.92 -14.48
C LYS A 130 -7.25 0.62 -14.89
N ASP A 131 -6.79 -0.50 -14.33
CA ASP A 131 -7.25 -1.83 -14.70
C ASP A 131 -8.33 -2.35 -13.73
N TYR A 132 -8.34 -1.85 -12.50
CA TYR A 132 -9.33 -2.16 -11.46
C TYR A 132 -9.44 -0.99 -10.47
N GLY A 133 -10.51 -0.94 -9.68
CA GLY A 133 -10.73 0.08 -8.65
C GLY A 133 -10.93 1.50 -9.20
N GLN A 134 -11.34 1.63 -10.48
CA GLN A 134 -11.52 2.91 -11.16
C GLN A 134 -12.48 3.85 -10.42
N ASN A 135 -13.61 3.31 -9.91
CA ASN A 135 -14.61 4.10 -9.20
C ASN A 135 -14.03 4.73 -7.92
N LEU A 136 -13.21 3.97 -7.17
CA LEU A 136 -12.55 4.46 -5.96
C LEU A 136 -11.46 5.48 -6.30
N TYR A 137 -10.68 5.21 -7.34
CA TYR A 137 -9.65 6.15 -7.81
C TYR A 137 -10.27 7.47 -8.26
N GLN A 138 -11.33 7.43 -9.06
CA GLN A 138 -12.05 8.62 -9.53
C GLN A 138 -12.63 9.39 -8.34
N TRP A 139 -13.32 8.71 -7.42
CA TRP A 139 -13.84 9.33 -6.22
C TRP A 139 -12.73 10.03 -5.41
N ALA A 140 -11.58 9.40 -5.25
CA ALA A 140 -10.46 10.00 -4.54
C ALA A 140 -9.94 11.26 -5.25
N THR A 141 -9.75 11.22 -6.57
CA THR A 141 -9.25 12.37 -7.34
C THR A 141 -10.25 13.55 -7.38
N ASP A 142 -11.54 13.27 -7.32
CA ASP A 142 -12.59 14.30 -7.29
C ASP A 142 -12.68 15.02 -5.93
N ASN A 143 -12.42 14.30 -4.83
CA ASN A 143 -12.63 14.81 -3.47
C ASN A 143 -11.34 15.24 -2.76
N TYR A 144 -10.17 14.86 -3.31
CA TYR A 144 -8.87 15.15 -2.72
C TYR A 144 -8.01 15.99 -3.67
N GLN A 145 -6.99 16.60 -3.12
CA GLN A 145 -5.96 17.33 -3.85
C GLN A 145 -4.57 16.81 -3.51
N LEU A 146 -3.62 17.06 -4.39
CA LEU A 146 -2.24 16.68 -4.17
C LEU A 146 -1.65 17.47 -2.98
N ALA A 147 -1.24 16.76 -1.94
CA ALA A 147 -0.47 17.30 -0.83
C ALA A 147 1.03 17.11 -1.02
N ARG A 148 1.45 15.93 -1.49
CA ARG A 148 2.87 15.61 -1.72
C ARG A 148 3.04 14.52 -2.77
N GLN A 149 4.03 14.69 -3.64
CA GLN A 149 4.56 13.62 -4.48
C GLN A 149 5.91 13.17 -3.92
N ILE A 150 6.09 11.85 -3.73
CA ILE A 150 7.32 11.23 -3.25
C ILE A 150 7.74 10.18 -4.28
N GLY A 151 8.95 10.33 -4.84
CA GLY A 151 9.39 9.49 -5.95
C GLY A 151 8.57 9.70 -7.21
N GLU A 152 8.38 8.63 -7.98
CA GLU A 152 7.71 8.67 -9.28
C GLU A 152 6.18 8.60 -9.13
N THR A 153 5.45 9.05 -10.17
CA THR A 153 3.97 8.94 -10.18
C THR A 153 3.55 7.47 -10.20
N PRO A 154 2.70 7.01 -9.25
CA PRO A 154 2.25 5.63 -9.21
C PRO A 154 1.43 5.18 -10.41
N PHE A 155 1.26 3.86 -10.53
CA PHE A 155 0.32 3.17 -11.43
C PHE A 155 0.59 3.33 -12.92
N ASN A 156 1.87 3.32 -13.29
CA ASN A 156 2.26 3.27 -14.68
C ASN A 156 3.46 2.31 -14.91
N GLU A 157 3.63 1.84 -16.16
CA GLU A 157 4.62 0.82 -16.51
C GLU A 157 6.07 1.26 -16.27
N ALA A 158 6.37 2.54 -16.49
CA ALA A 158 7.72 3.10 -16.33
C ALA A 158 8.09 3.35 -14.87
N THR A 159 7.10 3.38 -13.97
CA THR A 159 7.33 3.69 -12.56
C THR A 159 8.03 2.54 -11.85
N ARG A 160 9.18 2.84 -11.27
CA ARG A 160 9.89 1.92 -10.39
C ARG A 160 9.26 1.90 -9.01
N PHE A 161 9.08 3.07 -8.39
CA PHE A 161 8.34 3.23 -7.14
C PHE A 161 8.04 4.71 -6.85
N GLY A 162 6.89 4.95 -6.22
CA GLY A 162 6.49 6.27 -5.75
C GLY A 162 5.22 6.23 -4.92
N ILE A 163 4.99 7.31 -4.20
CA ILE A 163 3.83 7.51 -3.33
C ILE A 163 3.27 8.90 -3.61
N THR A 164 2.00 8.96 -3.97
CA THR A 164 1.24 10.22 -4.07
C THR A 164 0.40 10.37 -2.82
N ILE A 165 0.58 11.44 -2.07
CA ILE A 165 -0.21 11.77 -0.88
C ILE A 165 -1.25 12.81 -1.28
N LEU A 166 -2.50 12.47 -1.06
CA LEU A 166 -3.66 13.32 -1.30
C LEU A 166 -4.25 13.77 0.04
N GLU A 167 -4.66 15.03 0.14
CA GLU A 167 -5.35 15.63 1.28
C GLU A 167 -6.79 15.96 0.90
N ARG A 168 -7.73 15.74 1.81
CA ARG A 168 -9.15 16.03 1.59
C ARG A 168 -9.40 17.53 1.41
N ARG A 169 -10.14 17.93 0.37
CA ARG A 169 -10.32 19.35 -0.04
C ARG A 169 -11.08 20.19 0.99
N ASP A 170 -12.04 19.62 1.71
CA ASP A 170 -12.88 20.33 2.68
C ASP A 170 -12.17 20.70 3.99
N LYS A 171 -10.96 20.19 4.24
CA LYS A 171 -10.15 20.53 5.43
C LYS A 171 -9.44 21.91 5.34
N GLN A 172 -9.40 22.55 4.20
CA GLN A 172 -8.71 23.84 4.07
C GLN A 172 -9.41 25.02 4.77
N GLY A 173 -10.67 24.88 5.19
CA GLY A 173 -11.41 25.92 5.92
C GLY A 173 -11.14 26.00 7.43
N THR A 174 -10.36 25.09 8.01
CA THR A 174 -10.19 24.91 9.46
C THR A 174 -8.74 25.00 9.95
N ARG A 175 -7.83 25.54 9.16
CA ARG A 175 -6.50 25.87 9.68
C ARG A 175 -6.58 27.20 10.44
N PRO A 176 -6.25 27.21 11.77
CA PRO A 176 -6.20 28.42 12.58
C PRO A 176 -5.11 29.39 12.10
#